data_cfe0b485f317d7c37f9d8de5a30150e9
#
_entry.id   cfe0b485f317d7c37f9d8de5a30150e9
#
_cell.length_a   1.000
_cell.length_b   1.000
_cell.length_c   1.000
_cell.angle_alpha   90.00
_cell.angle_beta   90.00
_cell.angle_gamma   90.00
#
_symmetry.space_group_name_H-M   'P 1'
#
loop_
_entity.id
_entity.type
_entity.pdbx_description
1 polymer ?
#
loop_
_entity_poly.entity_id
_entity_poly.type
_entity_poly.pdbx_seq_one_letter_code
_entity_poly.pdbx_strand_id
1 'polypeptide(L)'
;GSGYIGKDKSVREEKIQLRNEDGSYQAFDKGIGTHSYSEIIYDSTGYDIFDTWVGLDKFVSNQEASSVIFKVYVDNELKAQTGLMKSDSPKQRLIVDVRNSSKIRLVVEEADNGDTWDHADWADAKFRNLSKFDLTELEKILEQAKSLDLRNYTDESAQMITKAIQNGEKALKSTNQEII
;
A
#
# COMPACT_ATOMS: atom_id res chain seq x y z
N GLY A 1 -25.77 -6.37 -3.74
CA GLY A 1 -24.91 -5.72 -4.71
C GLY A 1 -24.63 -6.63 -5.89
N SER A 2 -24.64 -6.11 -7.10
CA SER A 2 -24.26 -6.90 -8.27
C SER A 2 -22.73 -7.08 -8.24
N GLY A 3 -22.24 -8.32 -8.26
CA GLY A 3 -20.84 -8.68 -8.17
C GLY A 3 -20.00 -8.30 -9.40
N TYR A 4 -20.11 -7.07 -9.88
CA TYR A 4 -19.29 -6.58 -10.98
C TYR A 4 -17.91 -6.17 -10.46
N ILE A 5 -16.88 -6.71 -11.09
CA ILE A 5 -15.48 -6.35 -10.84
C ILE A 5 -14.93 -5.69 -12.09
N GLY A 6 -14.53 -4.43 -11.98
CA GLY A 6 -13.88 -3.68 -13.05
C GLY A 6 -12.37 -3.92 -13.05
N LYS A 7 -11.85 -4.60 -14.07
CA LYS A 7 -10.38 -4.72 -14.25
C LYS A 7 -9.86 -3.47 -14.94
N ASP A 8 -8.90 -2.77 -14.31
CA ASP A 8 -8.29 -1.52 -14.76
C ASP A 8 -9.28 -0.35 -14.94
N LYS A 9 -10.41 -0.44 -14.26
CA LYS A 9 -11.49 0.55 -14.27
C LYS A 9 -12.35 0.45 -13.01
N SER A 10 -13.05 1.52 -12.70
CA SER A 10 -14.05 1.53 -11.62
C SER A 10 -15.28 0.67 -11.98
N VAL A 11 -16.19 0.46 -11.03
CA VAL A 11 -17.47 -0.22 -11.29
C VAL A 11 -18.37 0.50 -12.29
N ARG A 12 -18.09 1.74 -12.60
CA ARG A 12 -18.77 2.55 -13.62
C ARG A 12 -18.11 2.46 -15.00
N GLU A 13 -17.12 1.58 -15.17
CA GLU A 13 -16.34 1.43 -16.39
C GLU A 13 -15.46 2.64 -16.75
N GLU A 14 -15.30 3.57 -15.81
CA GLU A 14 -14.45 4.74 -15.94
C GLU A 14 -13.05 4.49 -15.36
N LYS A 15 -12.14 5.42 -15.63
CA LYS A 15 -10.79 5.37 -15.06
C LYS A 15 -10.85 5.53 -13.55
N ILE A 16 -10.18 4.66 -12.81
CA ILE A 16 -10.07 4.74 -11.35
C ILE A 16 -9.49 6.09 -10.93
N GLN A 17 -10.17 6.79 -10.04
CA GLN A 17 -9.72 8.07 -9.51
C GLN A 17 -9.97 8.13 -8.00
N LEU A 18 -8.88 8.24 -7.23
CA LEU A 18 -8.92 8.31 -5.77
C LEU A 18 -8.55 9.68 -5.25
N ARG A 19 -9.16 10.08 -4.15
CA ARG A 19 -8.96 11.38 -3.51
C ARG A 19 -7.60 11.47 -2.80
N ASN A 20 -6.89 12.58 -2.98
CA ASN A 20 -5.67 12.93 -2.24
C ASN A 20 -6.02 13.66 -0.93
N GLU A 21 -5.03 13.84 -0.06
CA GLU A 21 -5.18 14.59 1.20
C GLU A 21 -5.58 16.06 0.97
N ASP A 22 -5.10 16.67 -0.11
CA ASP A 22 -5.43 18.05 -0.50
C ASP A 22 -6.81 18.20 -1.16
N GLY A 23 -7.57 17.11 -1.29
CA GLY A 23 -8.88 17.05 -1.92
C GLY A 23 -8.88 16.90 -3.43
N SER A 24 -7.73 16.98 -4.10
CA SER A 24 -7.59 16.65 -5.52
C SER A 24 -7.77 15.15 -5.78
N TYR A 25 -7.86 14.76 -7.05
CA TYR A 25 -8.01 13.36 -7.45
C TYR A 25 -6.83 12.89 -8.27
N GLN A 26 -6.29 11.74 -7.92
CA GLN A 26 -5.27 11.03 -8.70
C GLN A 26 -5.93 9.92 -9.51
N ALA A 27 -5.63 9.89 -10.82
CA ALA A 27 -6.06 8.83 -11.72
C ALA A 27 -5.04 7.68 -11.74
N PHE A 28 -5.55 6.45 -11.90
CA PHE A 28 -4.77 5.23 -11.99
C PHE A 28 -5.13 4.44 -13.24
N ASP A 29 -4.11 3.96 -13.97
CA ASP A 29 -4.28 3.16 -15.18
C ASP A 29 -4.53 1.68 -14.89
N LYS A 30 -4.19 1.23 -13.68
CA LYS A 30 -4.30 -0.14 -13.21
C LYS A 30 -5.04 -0.22 -11.90
N GLY A 31 -5.78 -1.30 -11.72
CA GLY A 31 -6.47 -1.58 -10.48
C GLY A 31 -7.73 -2.41 -10.66
N ILE A 32 -8.52 -2.44 -9.61
CA ILE A 32 -9.75 -3.22 -9.54
C ILE A 32 -10.83 -2.35 -8.92
N GLY A 33 -11.86 -2.04 -9.69
CA GLY A 33 -13.08 -1.42 -9.17
C GLY A 33 -14.04 -2.48 -8.65
N THR A 34 -14.56 -2.28 -7.45
CA THR A 34 -15.53 -3.17 -6.81
C THR A 34 -16.65 -2.39 -6.14
N HIS A 35 -17.62 -3.11 -5.63
CA HIS A 35 -18.66 -2.60 -4.75
C HIS A 35 -18.63 -3.37 -3.44
N SER A 36 -19.06 -2.80 -2.32
CA SER A 36 -19.26 -3.56 -1.09
C SER A 36 -20.51 -4.47 -1.24
N TYR A 37 -20.64 -5.62 -0.62
CA TYR A 37 -19.53 -6.42 -0.16
C TYR A 37 -18.81 -7.08 -1.34
N SER A 38 -17.49 -7.12 -1.34
CA SER A 38 -16.72 -7.86 -2.34
C SER A 38 -15.56 -8.63 -1.71
N GLU A 39 -15.27 -9.76 -2.33
CA GLU A 39 -14.13 -10.60 -1.96
C GLU A 39 -13.43 -11.09 -3.23
N ILE A 40 -12.11 -10.90 -3.29
CA ILE A 40 -11.27 -11.32 -4.41
C ILE A 40 -10.08 -12.09 -3.86
N ILE A 41 -9.82 -13.27 -4.41
CA ILE A 41 -8.72 -14.13 -3.98
C ILE A 41 -7.69 -14.25 -5.10
N TYR A 42 -6.42 -14.08 -4.75
CA TYR A 42 -5.28 -14.29 -5.63
C TYR A 42 -4.29 -15.27 -5.03
N ASP A 43 -3.58 -15.99 -5.89
CA ASP A 43 -2.37 -16.72 -5.55
C ASP A 43 -1.25 -15.71 -5.26
N SER A 44 -0.62 -15.82 -4.10
CA SER A 44 0.50 -14.98 -3.67
C SER A 44 1.83 -15.74 -3.64
N THR A 45 1.83 -17.00 -4.09
CA THR A 45 3.03 -17.86 -4.07
C THR A 45 4.18 -17.23 -4.85
N GLY A 46 5.34 -17.11 -4.19
CA GLY A 46 6.57 -16.62 -4.83
C GLY A 46 6.68 -15.10 -4.91
N TYR A 47 5.75 -14.38 -4.30
CA TYR A 47 5.84 -12.93 -4.12
C TYR A 47 6.21 -12.56 -2.68
N ASP A 48 6.81 -11.37 -2.52
CA ASP A 48 7.23 -10.86 -1.21
C ASP A 48 6.25 -9.85 -0.65
N ILE A 49 5.73 -8.96 -1.50
CA ILE A 49 4.89 -7.82 -1.09
C ILE A 49 3.66 -7.72 -1.99
N PHE A 50 2.51 -7.47 -1.38
CA PHE A 50 1.35 -6.90 -2.04
C PHE A 50 1.26 -5.41 -1.71
N ASP A 51 1.10 -4.57 -2.74
CA ASP A 51 1.12 -3.10 -2.64
C ASP A 51 -0.05 -2.53 -3.44
N THR A 52 -0.85 -1.66 -2.81
CA THR A 52 -2.02 -1.05 -3.42
C THR A 52 -2.39 0.27 -2.76
N TRP A 53 -3.02 1.16 -3.52
CA TRP A 53 -3.81 2.25 -2.98
C TRP A 53 -5.28 1.84 -2.89
N VAL A 54 -5.97 2.27 -1.85
CA VAL A 54 -7.40 1.99 -1.66
C VAL A 54 -8.16 3.26 -1.38
N GLY A 55 -9.41 3.31 -1.81
CA GLY A 55 -10.29 4.45 -1.56
C GLY A 55 -11.63 4.28 -2.25
N LEU A 56 -12.53 5.21 -1.95
CA LEU A 56 -13.78 5.36 -2.69
C LEU A 56 -13.53 6.09 -4.00
N ASP A 57 -14.18 5.63 -5.07
CA ASP A 57 -14.04 6.22 -6.40
C ASP A 57 -14.59 7.65 -6.45
N LYS A 58 -13.98 8.50 -7.25
CA LYS A 58 -14.41 9.89 -7.46
C LYS A 58 -15.89 10.01 -7.81
N PHE A 59 -16.47 9.03 -8.48
CA PHE A 59 -17.87 9.03 -8.86
C PHE A 59 -18.80 9.24 -7.67
N VAL A 60 -18.41 8.74 -6.49
CA VAL A 60 -19.21 8.84 -5.24
C VAL A 60 -18.79 10.00 -4.35
N SER A 61 -18.01 10.95 -4.86
CA SER A 61 -17.47 12.09 -4.08
C SER A 61 -18.50 12.96 -3.37
N ASN A 62 -19.75 12.97 -3.83
CA ASN A 62 -20.85 13.72 -3.25
C ASN A 62 -21.89 12.82 -2.57
N GLN A 63 -21.56 11.56 -2.29
CA GLN A 63 -22.48 10.59 -1.71
C GLN A 63 -22.13 10.36 -0.23
N GLU A 64 -22.84 11.04 0.66
CA GLU A 64 -22.62 10.92 2.12
C GLU A 64 -22.87 9.51 2.64
N ALA A 65 -23.70 8.73 1.95
CA ALA A 65 -24.02 7.35 2.29
C ALA A 65 -22.90 6.35 1.96
N SER A 66 -21.90 6.75 1.16
CA SER A 66 -20.81 5.87 0.76
C SER A 66 -19.84 5.64 1.91
N SER A 67 -19.67 4.39 2.36
CA SER A 67 -18.76 4.04 3.45
C SER A 67 -18.30 2.59 3.41
N VAL A 68 -16.99 2.36 3.44
CA VAL A 68 -16.40 1.02 3.36
C VAL A 68 -15.19 0.84 4.28
N ILE A 69 -14.84 -0.42 4.51
CA ILE A 69 -13.58 -0.82 5.14
C ILE A 69 -12.87 -1.80 4.20
N PHE A 70 -11.62 -1.50 3.85
CA PHE A 70 -10.78 -2.41 3.10
C PHE A 70 -10.01 -3.32 4.03
N LYS A 71 -9.98 -4.62 3.73
CA LYS A 71 -9.24 -5.62 4.50
C LYS A 71 -8.40 -6.51 3.59
N VAL A 72 -7.21 -6.84 4.04
CA VAL A 72 -6.30 -7.75 3.36
C VAL A 72 -5.98 -8.91 4.30
N TYR A 73 -6.32 -10.10 3.86
CA TYR A 73 -6.00 -11.35 4.55
C TYR A 73 -4.92 -12.10 3.78
N VAL A 74 -3.96 -12.67 4.50
CA VAL A 74 -2.92 -13.56 3.95
C VAL A 74 -3.08 -14.91 4.64
N ASP A 75 -3.29 -15.98 3.86
CA ASP A 75 -3.57 -17.33 4.36
C ASP A 75 -4.65 -17.38 5.47
N ASN A 76 -5.71 -16.57 5.29
CA ASN A 76 -6.85 -16.36 6.21
C ASN A 76 -6.56 -15.49 7.46
N GLU A 77 -5.36 -15.00 7.66
CA GLU A 77 -5.03 -14.07 8.74
C GLU A 77 -5.17 -12.62 8.26
N LEU A 78 -5.88 -11.79 9.03
CA LEU A 78 -5.98 -10.35 8.75
C LEU A 78 -4.61 -9.69 8.94
N LYS A 79 -4.02 -9.16 7.87
CA LYS A 79 -2.71 -8.51 7.90
C LYS A 79 -2.77 -6.99 7.78
N ALA A 80 -3.79 -6.47 7.11
CA ALA A 80 -3.99 -5.03 7.01
C ALA A 80 -5.47 -4.70 6.87
N GLN A 81 -5.85 -3.55 7.40
CA GLN A 81 -7.16 -2.95 7.16
C GLN A 81 -7.07 -1.42 7.25
N THR A 82 -8.01 -0.75 6.59
CA THR A 82 -8.25 0.69 6.79
C THR A 82 -9.16 0.91 8.00
N GLY A 83 -9.24 2.16 8.49
CA GLY A 83 -10.40 2.61 9.23
C GLY A 83 -11.63 2.71 8.32
N LEU A 84 -12.72 3.23 8.86
CA LEU A 84 -13.90 3.60 8.08
C LEU A 84 -13.50 4.67 7.05
N MET A 85 -13.69 4.37 5.77
CA MET A 85 -13.48 5.29 4.66
C MET A 85 -14.82 5.77 4.12
N LYS A 86 -14.98 7.07 3.95
CA LYS A 86 -16.15 7.74 3.37
C LYS A 86 -15.79 8.43 2.05
N SER A 87 -16.78 8.96 1.36
CA SER A 87 -16.60 9.64 0.06
C SER A 87 -15.58 10.81 0.09
N ASP A 88 -15.37 11.42 1.24
CA ASP A 88 -14.42 12.51 1.47
C ASP A 88 -13.06 12.06 2.05
N SER A 89 -12.91 10.76 2.37
CA SER A 89 -11.65 10.22 2.88
C SER A 89 -10.55 10.21 1.82
N PRO A 90 -9.32 10.62 2.16
CA PRO A 90 -8.19 10.47 1.24
C PRO A 90 -7.84 8.99 1.07
N LYS A 91 -7.32 8.65 -0.10
CA LYS A 91 -6.80 7.31 -0.38
C LYS A 91 -5.77 6.89 0.65
N GLN A 92 -5.73 5.61 0.95
CA GLN A 92 -4.73 5.01 1.82
C GLN A 92 -3.88 4.01 1.05
N ARG A 93 -2.62 3.86 1.42
CA ARG A 93 -1.75 2.82 0.86
C ARG A 93 -1.68 1.65 1.81
N LEU A 94 -1.89 0.45 1.28
CA LEU A 94 -1.70 -0.80 2.00
C LEU A 94 -0.50 -1.53 1.40
N ILE A 95 0.48 -1.86 2.25
CA ILE A 95 1.64 -2.67 1.90
C ILE A 95 1.64 -3.86 2.84
N VAL A 96 1.57 -5.06 2.28
CA VAL A 96 1.39 -6.30 3.03
C VAL A 96 2.47 -7.29 2.67
N ASP A 97 3.14 -7.83 3.68
CA ASP A 97 4.08 -8.95 3.53
C ASP A 97 3.30 -10.23 3.18
N VAL A 98 3.64 -10.82 2.04
CA VAL A 98 3.04 -12.07 1.53
C VAL A 98 4.08 -13.18 1.36
N ARG A 99 5.29 -12.99 1.90
CA ARG A 99 6.36 -14.00 1.81
C ARG A 99 5.90 -15.33 2.44
N ASN A 100 6.22 -16.41 1.77
CA ASN A 100 5.86 -17.76 2.18
C ASN A 100 4.36 -18.03 2.31
N SER A 101 3.52 -17.16 1.72
CA SER A 101 2.08 -17.36 1.68
C SER A 101 1.65 -18.06 0.39
N SER A 102 0.46 -18.63 0.41
CA SER A 102 -0.16 -19.27 -0.75
C SER A 102 -1.25 -18.41 -1.38
N LYS A 103 -1.94 -17.61 -0.59
CA LYS A 103 -3.05 -16.81 -1.08
C LYS A 103 -3.23 -15.50 -0.32
N ILE A 104 -3.71 -14.51 -1.04
CA ILE A 104 -4.20 -13.26 -0.49
C ILE A 104 -5.69 -13.10 -0.79
N ARG A 105 -6.43 -12.53 0.14
CA ARG A 105 -7.86 -12.25 0.01
C ARG A 105 -8.10 -10.77 0.28
N LEU A 106 -8.58 -10.08 -0.74
CA LEU A 106 -8.92 -8.66 -0.71
C LEU A 106 -10.41 -8.52 -0.44
N VAL A 107 -10.80 -7.84 0.61
CA VAL A 107 -12.18 -7.69 1.02
C VAL A 107 -12.53 -6.20 1.13
N VAL A 108 -13.68 -5.84 0.58
CA VAL A 108 -14.35 -4.56 0.85
C VAL A 108 -15.63 -4.87 1.62
N GLU A 109 -15.66 -4.44 2.87
CA GLU A 109 -16.86 -4.56 3.71
C GLU A 109 -17.70 -3.30 3.63
N GLU A 110 -19.01 -3.48 3.63
CA GLU A 110 -19.96 -2.41 3.90
C GLU A 110 -19.78 -1.90 5.33
N ALA A 111 -20.05 -0.63 5.54
CA ALA A 111 -20.04 -0.06 6.87
C ALA A 111 -21.48 0.25 7.36
N ASP A 112 -21.67 1.29 8.15
CA ASP A 112 -22.84 1.53 8.99
C ASP A 112 -24.20 1.69 8.26
N ASN A 113 -24.24 1.76 6.92
CA ASN A 113 -25.43 2.15 6.14
C ASN A 113 -25.79 1.22 4.97
N GLY A 114 -25.26 -0.01 4.98
CA GLY A 114 -25.43 -0.98 3.90
C GLY A 114 -24.54 -0.66 2.69
N ASP A 115 -24.88 -1.20 1.53
CA ASP A 115 -24.07 -1.18 0.31
C ASP A 115 -24.32 0.04 -0.62
N THR A 116 -25.02 1.07 -0.13
CA THR A 116 -25.45 2.19 -0.98
C THR A 116 -24.27 3.08 -1.38
N TRP A 117 -24.00 3.18 -2.68
CA TRP A 117 -22.91 3.99 -3.26
C TRP A 117 -21.48 3.56 -2.87
N ASP A 118 -21.27 2.34 -2.45
CA ASP A 118 -19.98 1.84 -1.99
C ASP A 118 -19.04 1.44 -3.15
N HIS A 119 -18.79 2.38 -4.06
CA HIS A 119 -17.85 2.19 -5.16
C HIS A 119 -16.42 2.29 -4.63
N ALA A 120 -15.76 1.17 -4.53
CA ALA A 120 -14.46 1.00 -3.90
C ALA A 120 -13.41 0.52 -4.90
N ASP A 121 -12.22 1.08 -4.83
CA ASP A 121 -11.15 0.74 -5.75
C ASP A 121 -9.89 0.28 -5.03
N TRP A 122 -9.29 -0.78 -5.57
CA TRP A 122 -7.92 -1.23 -5.31
C TRP A 122 -7.04 -0.69 -6.44
N ALA A 123 -6.48 0.50 -6.29
CA ALA A 123 -5.75 1.19 -7.34
C ALA A 123 -4.26 0.80 -7.34
N ASP A 124 -3.67 0.63 -8.53
CA ASP A 124 -2.28 0.19 -8.74
C ASP A 124 -1.92 -1.07 -7.93
N ALA A 125 -2.91 -1.96 -7.75
CA ALA A 125 -2.77 -3.21 -7.01
C ALA A 125 -1.79 -4.14 -7.72
N LYS A 126 -0.71 -4.53 -7.03
CA LYS A 126 0.35 -5.34 -7.59
C LYS A 126 1.09 -6.17 -6.57
N PHE A 127 1.55 -7.32 -7.01
CA PHE A 127 2.58 -8.06 -6.31
C PHE A 127 3.96 -7.57 -6.71
N ARG A 128 4.87 -7.58 -5.77
CA ARG A 128 6.28 -7.29 -6.00
C ARG A 128 7.14 -8.35 -5.34
N ASN A 129 8.18 -8.76 -6.04
CA ASN A 129 9.31 -9.40 -5.41
C ASN A 129 10.21 -8.28 -4.91
N LEU A 130 10.57 -8.35 -3.64
CA LEU A 130 11.72 -7.65 -3.15
C LEU A 130 12.89 -8.36 -3.80
N SER A 131 13.12 -8.11 -5.12
CA SER A 131 14.34 -8.55 -5.77
C SER A 131 15.46 -8.26 -4.80
N LYS A 132 16.38 -9.21 -4.53
CA LYS A 132 17.58 -9.00 -3.72
C LYS A 132 17.92 -7.55 -3.88
N PHE A 133 17.62 -6.73 -2.87
CA PHE A 133 17.90 -5.31 -2.96
C PHE A 133 19.32 -5.27 -3.43
N ASP A 134 19.57 -4.60 -4.53
CA ASP A 134 20.93 -4.27 -4.88
C ASP A 134 21.41 -3.34 -3.76
N LEU A 135 21.88 -3.97 -2.69
CA LEU A 135 22.38 -3.27 -1.51
C LEU A 135 23.67 -2.53 -1.82
N THR A 136 24.22 -2.73 -3.03
CA THR A 136 25.46 -2.11 -3.50
C THR A 136 25.41 -0.60 -3.40
N GLU A 137 24.28 0.01 -3.75
CA GLU A 137 24.18 1.47 -3.65
C GLU A 137 24.03 1.92 -2.19
N LEU A 138 23.32 1.18 -1.34
CA LEU A 138 23.24 1.46 0.08
C LEU A 138 24.60 1.28 0.76
N GLU A 139 25.33 0.21 0.45
CA GLU A 139 26.67 -0.04 0.93
C GLU A 139 27.62 1.11 0.53
N LYS A 140 27.57 1.52 -0.73
CA LYS A 140 28.37 2.62 -1.24
C LYS A 140 28.06 3.95 -0.54
N ILE A 141 26.78 4.29 -0.34
CA ILE A 141 26.37 5.50 0.38
C ILE A 141 26.83 5.45 1.83
N LEU A 142 26.73 4.29 2.50
CA LEU A 142 27.21 4.11 3.86
C LEU A 142 28.73 4.29 3.97
N GLU A 143 29.50 3.75 3.05
CA GLU A 143 30.95 3.95 3.01
C GLU A 143 31.31 5.42 2.78
N GLN A 144 30.61 6.11 1.89
CA GLN A 144 30.79 7.55 1.69
C GLN A 144 30.44 8.33 2.97
N ALA A 145 29.33 8.02 3.62
CA ALA A 145 28.92 8.69 4.86
C ALA A 145 29.92 8.46 6.00
N LYS A 146 30.47 7.24 6.14
CA LYS A 146 31.50 6.91 7.13
C LYS A 146 32.82 7.64 6.88
N SER A 147 33.13 7.97 5.63
CA SER A 147 34.36 8.69 5.25
C SER A 147 34.30 10.19 5.53
N LEU A 148 33.14 10.73 5.92
CA LEU A 148 32.99 12.15 6.22
C LEU A 148 33.78 12.54 7.47
N ASP A 149 34.52 13.62 7.38
CA ASP A 149 35.16 14.23 8.55
C ASP A 149 34.16 15.05 9.33
N LEU A 150 33.55 14.43 10.37
CA LEU A 150 32.51 15.03 11.16
C LEU A 150 32.90 16.29 11.93
N ARG A 151 34.23 16.58 12.04
CA ARG A 151 34.72 17.83 12.65
C ARG A 151 34.36 19.08 11.86
N ASN A 152 33.97 18.92 10.59
CA ASN A 152 33.51 19.99 9.72
C ASN A 152 32.04 20.33 9.86
N TYR A 153 31.31 19.65 10.76
CA TYR A 153 29.85 19.80 10.97
C TYR A 153 29.56 20.29 12.39
N THR A 154 28.37 20.85 12.59
CA THR A 154 27.89 21.14 13.95
C THR A 154 27.65 19.84 14.73
N ASP A 155 27.71 19.88 16.05
CA ASP A 155 27.48 18.70 16.89
C ASP A 155 26.13 18.03 16.59
N GLU A 156 25.08 18.82 16.36
CA GLU A 156 23.75 18.33 16.02
C GLU A 156 23.77 17.60 14.66
N SER A 157 24.38 18.19 13.64
CA SER A 157 24.49 17.57 12.31
C SER A 157 25.34 16.30 12.34
N ALA A 158 26.44 16.30 13.10
CA ALA A 158 27.30 15.12 13.27
C ALA A 158 26.55 13.96 13.95
N GLN A 159 25.73 14.25 14.97
CA GLN A 159 24.87 13.25 15.62
C GLN A 159 23.82 12.68 14.66
N MET A 160 23.20 13.52 13.83
CA MET A 160 22.23 13.08 12.82
C MET A 160 22.87 12.15 11.79
N ILE A 161 24.05 12.48 11.29
CA ILE A 161 24.81 11.65 10.34
C ILE A 161 25.17 10.31 11.00
N THR A 162 25.67 10.31 12.21
CA THR A 162 26.00 9.09 12.96
C THR A 162 24.79 8.19 13.14
N LYS A 163 23.65 8.75 13.50
CA LYS A 163 22.40 8.00 13.66
C LYS A 163 21.89 7.42 12.33
N ALA A 164 22.02 8.17 11.24
CA ALA A 164 21.65 7.71 9.90
C ALA A 164 22.53 6.52 9.44
N ILE A 165 23.84 6.59 9.69
CA ILE A 165 24.78 5.48 9.42
C ILE A 165 24.37 4.23 10.21
N GLN A 166 24.13 4.35 11.51
CA GLN A 166 23.69 3.23 12.37
C GLN A 166 22.40 2.58 11.87
N ASN A 167 21.43 3.39 11.46
CA ASN A 167 20.17 2.89 10.91
C ASN A 167 20.38 2.15 9.58
N GLY A 168 21.21 2.67 8.69
CA GLY A 168 21.56 2.03 7.43
C GLY A 168 22.30 0.70 7.63
N GLU A 169 23.25 0.63 8.56
CA GLU A 169 23.95 -0.62 8.91
C GLU A 169 23.00 -1.67 9.50
N LYS A 170 22.04 -1.23 10.33
CA LYS A 170 21.03 -2.12 10.87
C LYS A 170 20.11 -2.67 9.76
N ALA A 171 19.74 -1.83 8.79
CA ALA A 171 18.95 -2.26 7.63
C ALA A 171 19.71 -3.30 6.78
N LEU A 172 21.01 -3.08 6.50
CA LEU A 172 21.84 -4.06 5.79
C LEU A 172 21.92 -5.40 6.52
N LYS A 173 22.07 -5.40 7.83
CA LYS A 173 22.16 -6.63 8.64
C LYS A 173 20.84 -7.39 8.66
N SER A 174 19.70 -6.70 8.79
CA SER A 174 18.39 -7.35 8.81
C SER A 174 18.06 -8.03 7.48
N THR A 175 18.41 -7.37 6.36
CA THR A 175 18.20 -7.93 5.03
C THR A 175 19.11 -9.14 4.74
N ASN A 176 20.35 -9.14 5.25
CA ASN A 176 21.25 -10.28 5.10
C ASN A 176 20.92 -11.48 6.00
N GLN A 177 20.23 -11.28 7.13
CA GLN A 177 19.80 -12.39 8.01
C GLN A 177 18.54 -13.11 7.51
N GLU A 178 17.76 -12.51 6.64
CA GLU A 178 16.56 -13.12 6.04
C GLU A 178 16.87 -13.95 4.79
N ILE A 179 18.15 -14.05 4.39
CA ILE A 179 18.61 -14.76 3.17
C ILE A 179 19.25 -16.14 3.49
N ILE A 180 19.30 -16.57 4.76
CA ILE A 180 19.89 -17.87 5.14
C ILE A 180 18.79 -18.87 5.52
#